data_9b28bdcd1617937f7546aadff8e81dff
#
_entry.id   9b28bdcd1617937f7546aadff8e81dff
#
_cell.length_a   1.000
_cell.length_b   1.000
_cell.length_c   1.000
_cell.angle_alpha   90.00
_cell.angle_beta   90.00
_cell.angle_gamma   90.00
#
_symmetry.space_group_name_H-M   'P 1'
#
loop_
_entity.id
_entity.type
_entity.pdbx_description
1 polymer ?
#
loop_
_entity_poly.entity_id
_entity_poly.type
_entity_poly.pdbx_seq_one_letter_code
_entity_poly.pdbx_strand_id
1 'polypeptide(L)'
;MEMILKKNRIFIFLIVLSFLVSCNDQIVFAKYKSLPNATWEANKSISFEFEVEDTILPKNLFINIRNNKKYPFSNMYVITALSFPNGNKIVDTLQYQMADKSGNFLGKGFTDIKDNKLFYKEEKVFPVSGKYLFNIHHAMRKNGEVNIIPFLEGVQDVGFSIEKTE
;
A
#
# COMPACT_ATOMS: atom_id res chain seq x y z
N MET A 1 -31.58 34.18 29.39
CA MET A 1 -31.58 32.77 28.94
C MET A 1 -30.93 32.57 27.59
N GLU A 2 -31.07 33.47 26.63
CA GLU A 2 -30.46 33.37 25.28
C GLU A 2 -28.92 33.42 25.28
N MET A 3 -28.29 34.18 26.14
CA MET A 3 -26.82 34.30 26.20
C MET A 3 -26.14 33.01 26.63
N ILE A 4 -26.75 32.21 27.49
CA ILE A 4 -26.21 30.93 27.96
C ILE A 4 -26.27 29.88 26.81
N LEU A 5 -27.35 29.87 26.05
CA LEU A 5 -27.52 29.00 24.89
C LEU A 5 -26.50 29.32 23.77
N LYS A 6 -26.20 30.60 23.53
CA LYS A 6 -25.14 31.00 22.55
C LYS A 6 -23.75 30.54 23.02
N LYS A 7 -23.42 30.71 24.29
CA LYS A 7 -22.13 30.32 24.87
C LYS A 7 -21.92 28.80 24.78
N ASN A 8 -22.96 28.00 25.06
CA ASN A 8 -22.90 26.55 24.94
C ASN A 8 -22.76 26.07 23.48
N ARG A 9 -23.44 26.74 22.53
CA ARG A 9 -23.27 26.42 21.10
C ARG A 9 -21.86 26.68 20.59
N ILE A 10 -21.24 27.79 21.01
CA ILE A 10 -19.86 28.12 20.66
C ILE A 10 -18.89 27.10 21.29
N PHE A 11 -19.14 26.69 22.53
CA PHE A 11 -18.31 25.70 23.22
C PHE A 11 -18.40 24.32 22.56
N ILE A 12 -19.60 23.88 22.16
CA ILE A 12 -19.81 22.63 21.41
C ILE A 12 -19.11 22.70 20.04
N PHE A 13 -19.19 23.83 19.34
CA PHE A 13 -18.55 24.03 18.04
C PHE A 13 -17.01 23.97 18.16
N LEU A 14 -16.42 24.55 19.21
CA LEU A 14 -14.99 24.46 19.51
C LEU A 14 -14.53 23.05 19.84
N ILE A 15 -15.33 22.27 20.58
CA ILE A 15 -15.05 20.86 20.85
C ILE A 15 -15.08 20.04 19.57
N VAL A 16 -16.07 20.23 18.71
CA VAL A 16 -16.18 19.51 17.43
C VAL A 16 -15.01 19.86 16.51
N LEU A 17 -14.55 21.12 16.50
CA LEU A 17 -13.42 21.57 15.72
C LEU A 17 -12.08 20.96 16.17
N SER A 18 -11.94 20.66 17.48
CA SER A 18 -10.70 20.06 18.03
C SER A 18 -10.50 18.59 17.63
N PHE A 19 -11.55 17.87 17.20
CA PHE A 19 -11.46 16.50 16.70
C PHE A 19 -11.00 16.40 15.23
N LEU A 20 -10.86 17.52 14.51
CA LEU A 20 -10.47 17.51 13.09
C LEU A 20 -8.96 17.55 12.84
N VAL A 21 -8.15 17.65 13.87
CA VAL A 21 -6.67 17.70 13.75
C VAL A 21 -6.09 16.32 14.07
N SER A 22 -6.34 15.33 13.20
CA SER A 22 -5.62 14.06 13.22
C SER A 22 -4.64 14.04 12.03
N CYS A 23 -3.46 14.61 12.23
CA CYS A 23 -2.36 14.45 11.28
C CYS A 23 -1.66 13.13 11.62
N ASN A 24 -1.65 12.17 10.69
CA ASN A 24 -0.90 10.93 10.88
C ASN A 24 0.55 11.16 10.42
N ASP A 25 1.39 11.62 11.35
CA ASP A 25 2.82 11.92 11.13
C ASP A 25 3.67 10.69 10.80
N GLN A 26 3.09 9.50 10.82
CA GLN A 26 3.79 8.25 10.55
C GLN A 26 4.09 8.05 9.06
N ILE A 27 3.21 8.55 8.18
CA ILE A 27 3.31 8.31 6.74
C ILE A 27 4.25 9.32 6.09
N VAL A 28 5.37 8.85 5.54
CA VAL A 28 6.33 9.65 4.77
C VAL A 28 5.92 9.73 3.30
N PHE A 29 5.41 8.61 2.76
CA PHE A 29 4.96 8.52 1.38
C PHE A 29 3.83 7.49 1.28
N ALA A 30 2.80 7.80 0.53
CA ALA A 30 1.77 6.82 0.16
C ALA A 30 1.14 7.20 -1.18
N LYS A 31 1.17 6.27 -2.13
CA LYS A 31 0.47 6.42 -3.41
C LYS A 31 -0.17 5.10 -3.81
N TYR A 32 -1.31 5.20 -4.49
CA TYR A 32 -2.05 4.09 -5.06
C TYR A 32 -2.27 4.32 -6.55
N LYS A 33 -2.34 3.23 -7.31
CA LYS A 33 -2.78 3.20 -8.71
C LYS A 33 -3.93 2.23 -8.85
N SER A 34 -5.07 2.73 -9.30
CA SER A 34 -6.24 1.91 -9.60
C SER A 34 -6.06 1.18 -10.92
N LEU A 35 -6.49 -0.06 -10.94
CA LEU A 35 -6.39 -0.92 -12.11
C LEU A 35 -7.73 -0.98 -12.86
N PRO A 36 -7.72 -0.77 -14.18
CA PRO A 36 -8.94 -0.86 -14.99
C PRO A 36 -9.65 -2.21 -14.81
N ASN A 37 -10.95 -2.18 -14.58
CA ASN A 37 -11.79 -3.36 -14.39
C ASN A 37 -11.32 -4.29 -13.26
N ALA A 38 -10.61 -3.76 -12.27
CA ALA A 38 -9.98 -4.54 -11.19
C ALA A 38 -9.13 -5.71 -11.73
N THR A 39 -8.34 -5.46 -12.77
CA THR A 39 -7.52 -6.47 -13.45
C THR A 39 -6.08 -6.00 -13.59
N TRP A 40 -5.14 -6.81 -13.11
CA TRP A 40 -3.71 -6.54 -13.21
C TRP A 40 -3.09 -7.30 -14.37
N GLU A 41 -2.61 -6.59 -15.37
CA GLU A 41 -1.93 -7.17 -16.53
C GLU A 41 -0.46 -7.50 -16.18
N ALA A 42 -0.03 -8.73 -16.45
CA ALA A 42 1.31 -9.21 -16.09
C ALA A 42 2.45 -8.42 -16.76
N ASN A 43 2.22 -7.94 -17.98
CA ASN A 43 3.19 -7.16 -18.75
C ASN A 43 3.23 -5.67 -18.39
N LYS A 44 2.31 -5.21 -17.51
CA LYS A 44 2.26 -3.82 -17.06
C LYS A 44 2.85 -3.69 -15.65
N SER A 45 4.08 -3.21 -15.57
CA SER A 45 4.69 -2.82 -14.30
C SER A 45 4.05 -1.53 -13.78
N ILE A 46 3.77 -1.51 -12.49
CA ILE A 46 3.26 -0.33 -11.79
C ILE A 46 4.44 0.35 -11.12
N SER A 47 4.59 1.66 -11.33
CA SER A 47 5.73 2.43 -10.88
C SER A 47 5.32 3.52 -9.90
N PHE A 48 6.14 3.71 -8.86
CA PHE A 48 6.01 4.78 -7.87
C PHE A 48 7.35 5.49 -7.74
N GLU A 49 7.36 6.78 -8.07
CA GLU A 49 8.51 7.65 -7.84
C GLU A 49 8.32 8.39 -6.53
N PHE A 50 9.38 8.43 -5.71
CA PHE A 50 9.43 9.14 -4.45
C PHE A 50 10.83 9.71 -4.21
N GLU A 51 10.91 10.72 -3.36
CA GLU A 51 12.15 11.38 -3.00
C GLU A 51 12.52 11.06 -1.56
N VAL A 52 13.79 10.82 -1.33
CA VAL A 52 14.36 10.56 -0.01
C VAL A 52 15.36 11.66 0.30
N GLU A 53 15.11 12.38 1.39
CA GLU A 53 16.02 13.39 1.93
C GLU A 53 16.80 12.82 3.13
N ASP A 54 16.13 12.09 4.00
CA ASP A 54 16.69 11.51 5.21
C ASP A 54 17.30 10.13 4.93
N THR A 55 18.62 10.07 5.06
CA THR A 55 19.44 8.87 4.84
C THR A 55 19.90 8.20 6.15
N ILE A 56 19.40 8.64 7.30
CA ILE A 56 19.82 8.18 8.62
C ILE A 56 18.75 7.33 9.29
N LEU A 57 17.52 7.84 9.34
CA LEU A 57 16.44 7.19 10.05
C LEU A 57 15.87 6.01 9.26
N PRO A 58 15.69 4.85 9.90
CA PRO A 58 15.06 3.70 9.26
C PRO A 58 13.59 3.99 8.92
N LYS A 59 13.10 3.33 7.90
CA LYS A 59 11.71 3.43 7.43
C LYS A 59 11.16 2.02 7.18
N ASN A 60 9.88 1.85 7.39
CA ASN A 60 9.14 0.65 7.00
C ASN A 60 8.49 0.87 5.64
N LEU A 61 8.71 -0.05 4.71
CA LEU A 61 8.17 0.01 3.35
C LEU A 61 7.08 -1.04 3.22
N PHE A 62 5.95 -0.66 2.62
CA PHE A 62 4.80 -1.54 2.44
C PHE A 62 4.32 -1.55 0.99
N ILE A 63 3.88 -2.73 0.57
CA ILE A 63 3.07 -2.91 -0.64
C ILE A 63 1.62 -2.98 -0.17
N ASN A 64 0.76 -2.17 -0.77
CA ASN A 64 -0.66 -2.12 -0.43
C ASN A 64 -1.46 -2.70 -1.59
N ILE A 65 -2.27 -3.72 -1.32
CA ILE A 65 -3.09 -4.39 -2.33
C ILE A 65 -4.55 -4.33 -1.90
N ARG A 66 -5.38 -3.72 -2.73
CA ARG A 66 -6.83 -3.81 -2.58
C ARG A 66 -7.39 -4.84 -3.52
N ASN A 67 -7.97 -5.88 -2.96
CA ASN A 67 -8.62 -6.92 -3.73
C ASN A 67 -10.12 -7.01 -3.41
N ASN A 68 -10.88 -7.49 -4.36
CA ASN A 68 -12.29 -7.83 -4.18
C ASN A 68 -12.49 -9.35 -4.23
N LYS A 69 -13.74 -9.80 -4.08
CA LYS A 69 -14.11 -11.22 -4.05
C LYS A 69 -13.88 -11.99 -5.37
N LYS A 70 -13.54 -11.29 -6.46
CA LYS A 70 -13.16 -11.94 -7.74
C LYS A 70 -11.70 -12.41 -7.74
N TYR A 71 -10.88 -12.00 -6.75
CA TYR A 71 -9.51 -12.49 -6.64
C TYR A 71 -9.53 -14.00 -6.33
N PRO A 72 -8.97 -14.86 -7.21
CA PRO A 72 -9.24 -16.29 -7.11
C PRO A 72 -8.21 -17.11 -6.31
N PHE A 73 -7.24 -16.44 -5.65
CA PHE A 73 -6.13 -17.12 -4.96
C PHE A 73 -6.05 -16.78 -3.49
N SER A 74 -5.49 -17.68 -2.68
CA SER A 74 -5.19 -17.46 -1.26
C SER A 74 -3.83 -16.81 -1.02
N ASN A 75 -3.00 -16.67 -2.06
CA ASN A 75 -1.67 -16.06 -2.01
C ASN A 75 -1.49 -15.08 -3.16
N MET A 76 -0.42 -14.27 -3.09
CA MET A 76 0.00 -13.39 -4.17
C MET A 76 1.52 -13.42 -4.31
N TYR A 77 2.01 -13.69 -5.53
CA TYR A 77 3.40 -13.54 -5.90
C TYR A 77 3.60 -12.24 -6.66
N VAL A 78 4.59 -11.46 -6.23
CA VAL A 78 4.99 -10.22 -6.90
C VAL A 78 6.50 -10.17 -7.10
N ILE A 79 6.93 -9.52 -8.17
CA ILE A 79 8.33 -9.15 -8.38
C ILE A 79 8.41 -7.64 -8.27
N THR A 80 9.34 -7.17 -7.45
CA THR A 80 9.58 -5.76 -7.20
C THR A 80 10.97 -5.37 -7.64
N ALA A 81 11.14 -4.10 -8.00
CA ALA A 81 12.43 -3.53 -8.34
C ALA A 81 12.53 -2.12 -7.75
N LEU A 82 13.42 -1.95 -6.78
CA LEU A 82 13.74 -0.66 -6.19
C LEU A 82 15.02 -0.11 -6.81
N SER A 83 14.89 0.94 -7.60
CA SER A 83 16.01 1.64 -8.25
C SER A 83 16.40 2.86 -7.42
N PHE A 84 17.70 3.03 -7.24
CA PHE A 84 18.35 4.07 -6.44
C PHE A 84 18.82 5.23 -7.31
N PRO A 85 19.01 6.44 -6.75
CA PRO A 85 19.52 7.59 -7.49
C PRO A 85 20.90 7.36 -8.11
N ASN A 86 21.72 6.50 -7.50
CA ASN A 86 23.08 6.15 -7.97
C ASN A 86 23.12 5.04 -9.05
N GLY A 87 21.93 4.63 -9.57
CA GLY A 87 21.82 3.59 -10.58
C GLY A 87 21.77 2.15 -10.05
N ASN A 88 22.01 1.94 -8.76
CA ASN A 88 21.85 0.62 -8.15
C ASN A 88 20.38 0.18 -8.18
N LYS A 89 20.14 -1.14 -8.18
CA LYS A 89 18.80 -1.72 -8.22
C LYS A 89 18.75 -2.98 -7.35
N ILE A 90 17.70 -3.08 -6.54
CA ILE A 90 17.36 -4.29 -5.79
C ILE A 90 16.11 -4.91 -6.44
N VAL A 91 16.17 -6.21 -6.73
CA VAL A 91 15.04 -6.97 -7.27
C VAL A 91 14.69 -8.06 -6.28
N ASP A 92 13.43 -8.11 -5.87
CA ASP A 92 12.92 -9.11 -4.93
C ASP A 92 11.73 -9.86 -5.54
N THR A 93 11.63 -11.15 -5.27
CA THR A 93 10.43 -11.96 -5.50
C THR A 93 9.81 -12.27 -4.15
N LEU A 94 8.56 -11.87 -3.98
CA LEU A 94 7.85 -11.93 -2.70
C LEU A 94 6.57 -12.74 -2.85
N GLN A 95 6.24 -13.46 -1.78
CA GLN A 95 4.97 -14.18 -1.64
C GLN A 95 4.24 -13.67 -0.41
N TYR A 96 2.96 -13.38 -0.57
CA TYR A 96 2.08 -12.95 0.51
C TYR A 96 0.88 -13.86 0.61
N GLN A 97 0.44 -14.14 1.84
CA GLN A 97 -0.83 -14.78 2.09
C GLN A 97 -1.94 -13.74 2.02
N MET A 98 -2.98 -14.02 1.21
CA MET A 98 -4.11 -13.13 0.99
C MET A 98 -5.40 -13.63 1.65
N ALA A 99 -5.50 -14.95 1.90
CA ALA A 99 -6.63 -15.55 2.58
C ALA A 99 -6.20 -16.63 3.58
N ASP A 100 -7.03 -16.90 4.57
CA ASP A 100 -6.86 -18.00 5.52
C ASP A 100 -7.16 -19.38 4.87
N LYS A 101 -7.02 -20.45 5.67
CA LYS A 101 -7.28 -21.83 5.22
C LYS A 101 -8.75 -22.07 4.85
N SER A 102 -9.67 -21.25 5.34
CA SER A 102 -11.11 -21.31 5.04
C SER A 102 -11.49 -20.47 3.83
N GLY A 103 -10.54 -19.76 3.22
CA GLY A 103 -10.76 -18.91 2.05
C GLY A 103 -11.21 -17.49 2.39
N ASN A 104 -11.21 -17.09 3.68
CA ASN A 104 -11.53 -15.71 4.06
C ASN A 104 -10.32 -14.82 3.82
N PHE A 105 -10.51 -13.70 3.13
CA PHE A 105 -9.45 -12.73 2.90
C PHE A 105 -8.98 -12.07 4.21
N LEU A 106 -7.67 -11.95 4.37
CA LEU A 106 -7.02 -11.41 5.57
C LEU A 106 -7.02 -9.88 5.63
N GLY A 107 -7.23 -9.21 4.49
CA GLY A 107 -7.26 -7.75 4.39
C GLY A 107 -8.40 -7.13 5.21
N LYS A 108 -8.19 -5.90 5.65
CA LYS A 108 -9.16 -5.10 6.40
C LYS A 108 -10.20 -4.49 5.46
N GLY A 109 -11.45 -4.33 5.92
CA GLY A 109 -12.51 -3.65 5.17
C GLY A 109 -13.89 -4.24 5.46
N PHE A 110 -14.91 -3.38 5.48
CA PHE A 110 -16.31 -3.73 5.76
C PHE A 110 -17.10 -4.09 4.49
N THR A 111 -16.53 -3.80 3.31
CA THR A 111 -17.15 -4.06 2.02
C THR A 111 -16.54 -5.27 1.34
N ASP A 112 -16.94 -5.51 0.09
CA ASP A 112 -16.34 -6.53 -0.79
C ASP A 112 -14.85 -6.26 -1.10
N ILE A 113 -14.35 -5.06 -0.81
CA ILE A 113 -12.95 -4.68 -1.02
C ILE A 113 -12.18 -4.89 0.27
N LYS A 114 -11.07 -5.60 0.17
CA LYS A 114 -10.13 -5.86 1.26
C LYS A 114 -8.82 -5.14 1.00
N ASP A 115 -8.37 -4.36 1.99
CA ASP A 115 -7.11 -3.61 1.97
C ASP A 115 -6.06 -4.43 2.72
N ASN A 116 -5.02 -4.82 2.02
CA ASN A 116 -3.90 -5.58 2.56
C ASN A 116 -2.67 -4.69 2.59
N LYS A 117 -2.15 -4.41 3.78
CA LYS A 117 -0.89 -3.72 4.01
C LYS A 117 0.20 -4.77 4.26
N LEU A 118 1.06 -4.98 3.29
CA LEU A 118 2.02 -6.07 3.23
C LEU A 118 3.43 -5.52 3.41
N PHE A 119 4.21 -6.07 4.35
CA PHE A 119 5.60 -5.67 4.54
C PHE A 119 6.45 -5.97 3.31
N TYR A 120 7.17 -4.95 2.82
CA TYR A 120 8.17 -5.09 1.76
C TYR A 120 9.59 -5.07 2.34
N LYS A 121 9.94 -4.04 3.09
CA LYS A 121 11.22 -3.92 3.81
C LYS A 121 10.95 -3.33 5.19
N GLU A 122 11.50 -3.96 6.20
CA GLU A 122 11.48 -3.50 7.58
C GLU A 122 12.76 -2.72 7.87
N GLU A 123 12.67 -1.66 8.65
CA GLU A 123 13.79 -0.83 9.12
C GLU A 123 14.81 -0.46 8.01
N LYS A 124 14.29 -0.18 6.82
CA LYS A 124 15.13 0.15 5.67
C LYS A 124 15.74 1.55 5.83
N VAL A 125 17.07 1.62 5.90
CA VAL A 125 17.83 2.86 5.76
C VAL A 125 18.14 3.07 4.27
N PHE A 126 17.87 4.27 3.78
CA PHE A 126 18.19 4.67 2.40
C PHE A 126 19.60 5.26 2.37
N PRO A 127 20.58 4.66 1.66
CA PRO A 127 21.98 5.08 1.76
C PRO A 127 22.32 6.36 0.97
N VAL A 128 21.42 6.80 0.09
CA VAL A 128 21.63 7.96 -0.79
C VAL A 128 20.35 8.79 -0.82
N SER A 129 20.46 10.11 -0.72
CA SER A 129 19.35 11.04 -0.95
C SER A 129 19.04 11.17 -2.44
N GLY A 130 17.80 11.55 -2.77
CA GLY A 130 17.35 11.80 -4.14
C GLY A 130 16.17 10.93 -4.55
N LYS A 131 15.98 10.83 -5.88
CA LYS A 131 14.82 10.18 -6.48
C LYS A 131 15.00 8.67 -6.59
N TYR A 132 14.05 7.95 -6.04
CA TYR A 132 13.93 6.50 -6.11
C TYR A 132 12.74 6.12 -6.99
N LEU A 133 12.85 4.96 -7.63
CA LEU A 133 11.77 4.39 -8.42
C LEU A 133 11.47 2.97 -7.92
N PHE A 134 10.27 2.76 -7.41
CA PHE A 134 9.76 1.45 -7.04
C PHE A 134 8.85 0.92 -8.15
N ASN A 135 9.18 -0.24 -8.70
CA ASN A 135 8.38 -0.93 -9.70
C ASN A 135 7.87 -2.25 -9.14
N ILE A 136 6.64 -2.61 -9.49
CA ILE A 136 6.03 -3.86 -9.07
C ILE A 136 5.18 -4.45 -10.20
N HIS A 137 5.24 -5.78 -10.36
CA HIS A 137 4.32 -6.55 -11.20
C HIS A 137 3.99 -7.88 -10.52
N HIS A 138 2.83 -8.45 -10.82
CA HIS A 138 2.50 -9.77 -10.29
C HIS A 138 3.23 -10.87 -11.06
N ALA A 139 3.52 -11.97 -10.36
CA ALA A 139 4.16 -13.17 -10.91
C ALA A 139 3.29 -14.42 -10.69
N MET A 140 1.97 -14.22 -10.65
CA MET A 140 1.01 -15.29 -10.42
C MET A 140 0.96 -16.29 -11.57
N ARG A 141 0.89 -17.57 -11.21
CA ARG A 141 0.75 -18.71 -12.14
C ARG A 141 -0.34 -19.64 -11.61
N LYS A 142 -0.99 -20.35 -12.50
CA LYS A 142 -1.85 -21.45 -12.09
C LYS A 142 -0.99 -22.63 -11.62
N ASN A 143 -1.53 -23.41 -10.70
CA ASN A 143 -0.82 -24.57 -10.19
C ASN A 143 -0.49 -25.55 -11.33
N GLY A 144 0.78 -25.96 -11.42
CA GLY A 144 1.28 -26.83 -12.50
C GLY A 144 1.61 -26.12 -13.82
N GLU A 145 1.35 -24.82 -13.96
CA GLU A 145 1.67 -24.06 -15.17
C GLU A 145 2.96 -23.26 -15.03
N VAL A 146 3.76 -23.20 -16.10
CA VAL A 146 4.99 -22.39 -16.15
C VAL A 146 4.68 -20.94 -16.52
N ASN A 147 3.62 -20.71 -17.28
CA ASN A 147 3.25 -19.40 -17.79
C ASN A 147 2.60 -18.53 -16.72
N ILE A 148 2.95 -17.24 -16.70
CA ILE A 148 2.31 -16.25 -15.84
C ILE A 148 0.87 -16.03 -16.34
N ILE A 149 -0.07 -15.83 -15.40
CA ILE A 149 -1.45 -15.44 -15.70
C ILE A 149 -1.40 -14.06 -16.37
N PRO A 150 -1.85 -13.89 -17.62
CA PRO A 150 -1.73 -12.62 -18.32
C PRO A 150 -2.59 -11.51 -17.72
N PHE A 151 -3.77 -11.87 -17.16
CA PHE A 151 -4.74 -10.95 -16.57
C PHE A 151 -5.18 -11.49 -15.21
N LEU A 152 -4.69 -10.90 -14.13
CA LEU A 152 -5.03 -11.27 -12.76
C LEU A 152 -6.24 -10.46 -12.32
N GLU A 153 -7.39 -11.13 -12.23
CA GLU A 153 -8.65 -10.51 -11.82
C GLU A 153 -8.71 -10.24 -10.31
N GLY A 154 -9.58 -9.31 -9.92
CA GLY A 154 -9.91 -9.03 -8.53
C GLY A 154 -8.91 -8.12 -7.81
N VAL A 155 -7.87 -7.62 -8.46
CA VAL A 155 -6.95 -6.62 -7.91
C VAL A 155 -7.41 -5.23 -8.34
N GLN A 156 -7.93 -4.45 -7.40
CA GLN A 156 -8.53 -3.14 -7.67
C GLN A 156 -7.49 -2.02 -7.65
N ASP A 157 -6.65 -2.01 -6.63
CA ASP A 157 -5.60 -1.01 -6.48
C ASP A 157 -4.30 -1.69 -6.05
N VAL A 158 -3.20 -1.13 -6.52
CA VAL A 158 -1.85 -1.42 -6.04
C VAL A 158 -1.25 -0.12 -5.51
N GLY A 159 -0.69 -0.17 -4.32
CA GLY A 159 -0.08 0.97 -3.67
C GLY A 159 1.31 0.66 -3.13
N PHE A 160 2.03 1.71 -2.86
CA PHE A 160 3.30 1.68 -2.17
C PHE A 160 3.31 2.77 -1.11
N SER A 161 3.73 2.43 0.11
CA SER A 161 3.86 3.38 1.21
C SER A 161 5.15 3.20 1.99
N ILE A 162 5.63 4.32 2.54
CA ILE A 162 6.80 4.43 3.39
C ILE A 162 6.37 5.09 4.68
N GLU A 163 6.69 4.49 5.81
CA GLU A 163 6.34 4.97 7.14
C GLU A 163 7.58 5.08 8.02
N LYS A 164 7.52 5.96 8.99
CA LYS A 164 8.53 6.02 10.06
C LYS A 164 8.48 4.71 10.85
N THR A 165 9.62 4.27 11.35
CA THR A 165 9.68 3.24 12.41
C THR A 165 9.24 3.87 13.73
N GLU A 166 8.57 3.10 14.58
CA GLU A 166 8.23 3.52 15.94
C GLU A 166 9.47 3.63 16.83
#